data_86eb5ab30f4b7787aad24e486be4b319
#
_entry.id   86eb5ab30f4b7787aad24e486be4b319
#
_cell.length_a   1.000
_cell.length_b   1.000
_cell.length_c   1.000
_cell.angle_alpha   90.00
_cell.angle_beta   90.00
_cell.angle_gamma   90.00
#
_symmetry.space_group_name_H-M   'P 1'
#
loop_
_entity.id
_entity.type
_entity.pdbx_description
1 polymer ?
#
loop_
_entity_poly.entity_id
_entity_poly.type
_entity_poly.pdbx_seq_one_letter_code
_entity_poly.pdbx_strand_id
1 'polypeptide(L)'
;GIPIQEPGLDEVVGRNVAAGRLRFTTNIDEAVAFGQLQFIAVGTPPDEDGSADLKYVLAAARNIASRMTGYKLIIDKSTVPVGTGDKVRAAVADELAKRGQSIPFSVVSNPEFLKEGAAVEDFMRPDRIIVGTAEGDQRAIDLMHELYAPFQRSHDKLVFMDVRSAELTKYAANAMLATRISFMNELALLAEKLGADIEDVRRGIGSDPRIGYQFLYAGCGYGGSCFPKDVKALIHTGTYDGQMDLHVLQAVERANDHQKQVLVT
;
A
#
# COMPACT_ATOMS: atom_id res chain seq x y z
N GLY A 1 14.22 10.48 18.45
CA GLY A 1 14.58 9.17 17.90
C GLY A 1 13.70 8.79 16.70
N ILE A 2 14.11 7.83 15.94
CA ILE A 2 13.31 7.29 14.81
C ILE A 2 12.24 6.39 15.40
N PRO A 3 10.96 6.58 15.05
CA PRO A 3 9.85 5.90 15.73
C PRO A 3 9.66 4.43 15.28
N ILE A 4 10.33 4.02 14.19
CA ILE A 4 10.20 2.70 13.57
C ILE A 4 11.57 2.05 13.50
N GLN A 5 11.68 0.81 13.95
CA GLN A 5 12.91 0.04 13.83
C GLN A 5 12.91 -0.75 12.53
N GLU A 6 13.75 -0.34 11.58
CA GLU A 6 13.90 -0.95 10.27
C GLU A 6 15.39 -0.98 9.90
N PRO A 7 15.95 -2.11 9.43
CA PRO A 7 17.37 -2.21 9.08
C PRO A 7 17.82 -1.10 8.12
N GLY A 8 18.87 -0.36 8.50
CA GLY A 8 19.43 0.73 7.69
C GLY A 8 18.68 2.07 7.73
N LEU A 9 17.50 2.14 8.34
CA LEU A 9 16.71 3.38 8.37
C LEU A 9 17.39 4.49 9.17
N ASP A 10 17.95 4.16 10.35
CA ASP A 10 18.64 5.12 11.21
C ASP A 10 19.80 5.80 10.47
N GLU A 11 20.59 5.02 9.74
CA GLU A 11 21.71 5.51 8.95
C GLU A 11 21.26 6.44 7.82
N VAL A 12 20.23 6.03 7.06
CA VAL A 12 19.68 6.84 5.96
C VAL A 12 19.12 8.15 6.48
N VAL A 13 18.34 8.13 7.56
CA VAL A 13 17.76 9.32 8.17
C VAL A 13 18.86 10.23 8.73
N GLY A 14 19.79 9.70 9.53
CA GLY A 14 20.86 10.47 10.15
C GLY A 14 21.73 11.18 9.12
N ARG A 15 22.13 10.48 8.05
CA ARG A 15 22.91 11.04 6.95
C ARG A 15 22.17 12.16 6.22
N ASN A 16 20.87 12.02 5.96
CA ASN A 16 20.09 13.04 5.25
C ASN A 16 19.77 14.26 6.12
N VAL A 17 19.54 14.07 7.42
CA VAL A 17 19.39 15.17 8.38
C VAL A 17 20.70 15.96 8.47
N ALA A 18 21.84 15.29 8.66
CA ALA A 18 23.15 15.95 8.74
C ALA A 18 23.52 16.72 7.46
N ALA A 19 23.08 16.24 6.30
CA ALA A 19 23.28 16.91 5.01
C ALA A 19 22.23 18.00 4.71
N GLY A 20 21.28 18.27 5.62
CA GLY A 20 20.22 19.28 5.41
C GLY A 20 19.17 18.93 4.37
N ARG A 21 19.13 17.68 3.89
CA ARG A 21 18.15 17.21 2.91
C ARG A 21 16.85 16.72 3.53
N LEU A 22 16.85 16.38 4.82
CA LEU A 22 15.70 15.90 5.56
C LEU A 22 15.48 16.75 6.80
N ARG A 23 14.27 17.24 6.99
CA ARG A 23 13.81 17.96 8.19
C ARG A 23 12.48 17.39 8.65
N PHE A 24 12.27 17.41 9.95
CA PHE A 24 11.00 17.06 10.58
C PHE A 24 10.37 18.33 11.15
N THR A 25 9.07 18.52 10.91
CA THR A 25 8.32 19.66 11.44
C THR A 25 6.89 19.23 11.77
N THR A 26 6.31 19.85 12.79
CA THR A 26 4.88 19.79 13.09
C THR A 26 4.13 21.02 12.55
N ASN A 27 4.87 21.96 11.96
CA ASN A 27 4.29 23.15 11.33
C ASN A 27 3.81 22.79 9.91
N ILE A 28 2.49 22.66 9.76
CA ILE A 28 1.86 22.27 8.49
C ILE A 28 2.07 23.34 7.40
N ASP A 29 2.08 24.62 7.77
CA ASP A 29 2.30 25.73 6.81
C ASP A 29 3.70 25.63 6.18
N GLU A 30 4.72 25.36 7.00
CA GLU A 30 6.08 25.12 6.55
C GLU A 30 6.16 23.88 5.64
N ALA A 31 5.54 22.78 6.05
CA ALA A 31 5.57 21.53 5.29
C ALA A 31 4.91 21.68 3.92
N VAL A 32 3.74 22.34 3.84
CA VAL A 32 3.03 22.56 2.58
C VAL A 32 3.78 23.56 1.68
N ALA A 33 4.39 24.61 2.25
CA ALA A 33 5.19 25.57 1.49
C ALA A 33 6.44 24.93 0.89
N PHE A 34 7.07 23.98 1.60
CA PHE A 34 8.34 23.36 1.22
C PHE A 34 8.24 22.52 -0.08
N GLY A 35 7.28 21.61 -0.15
CA GLY A 35 7.25 20.61 -1.23
C GLY A 35 6.23 20.91 -2.33
N GLN A 36 6.61 20.72 -3.59
CA GLN A 36 5.66 20.66 -4.71
C GLN A 36 4.92 19.31 -4.73
N LEU A 37 5.64 18.24 -4.39
CA LEU A 37 5.11 16.89 -4.25
C LEU A 37 4.76 16.67 -2.78
N GLN A 38 3.48 16.38 -2.50
CA GLN A 38 2.95 16.23 -1.15
C GLN A 38 2.49 14.79 -0.96
N PHE A 39 3.28 14.00 -0.21
CA PHE A 39 2.92 12.61 0.09
C PHE A 39 1.97 12.52 1.30
N ILE A 40 0.86 11.86 1.11
CA ILE A 40 -0.03 11.43 2.19
C ILE A 40 0.38 10.00 2.55
N ALA A 41 1.07 9.86 3.68
CA ALA A 41 1.56 8.59 4.20
C ALA A 41 1.12 8.41 5.67
N VAL A 42 -0.19 8.48 5.90
CA VAL A 42 -0.82 8.38 7.21
C VAL A 42 -1.41 6.99 7.44
N GLY A 43 -1.60 6.62 8.70
CA GLY A 43 -2.26 5.37 9.04
C GLY A 43 -3.72 5.35 8.56
N THR A 44 -4.15 4.17 8.08
CA THR A 44 -5.54 3.87 7.70
C THR A 44 -6.00 2.68 8.55
N PRO A 45 -6.33 2.90 9.84
CA PRO A 45 -6.79 1.83 10.71
C PRO A 45 -8.11 1.24 10.18
N PRO A 46 -8.40 -0.04 10.48
CA PRO A 46 -9.71 -0.60 10.17
C PRO A 46 -10.78 0.08 11.05
N ASP A 47 -11.93 0.34 10.46
CA ASP A 47 -13.14 0.71 11.19
C ASP A 47 -13.85 -0.54 11.75
N GLU A 48 -14.85 -0.37 12.60
CA GLU A 48 -15.59 -1.48 13.25
C GLU A 48 -16.27 -2.41 12.24
N ASP A 49 -16.68 -1.88 11.09
CA ASP A 49 -17.32 -2.62 10.00
C ASP A 49 -16.32 -3.30 9.03
N GLY A 50 -15.01 -3.17 9.29
CA GLY A 50 -13.94 -3.71 8.45
C GLY A 50 -13.50 -2.80 7.30
N SER A 51 -14.14 -1.64 7.12
CA SER A 51 -13.68 -0.61 6.19
C SER A 51 -12.37 0.05 6.68
N ALA A 52 -11.73 0.83 5.82
CA ALA A 52 -10.58 1.64 6.21
C ALA A 52 -11.02 3.05 6.61
N ASP A 53 -10.63 3.51 7.79
CA ASP A 53 -10.88 4.89 8.23
C ASP A 53 -10.03 5.87 7.42
N LEU A 54 -10.68 6.69 6.61
CA LEU A 54 -10.06 7.68 5.73
C LEU A 54 -9.92 9.08 6.35
N LYS A 55 -10.32 9.26 7.61
CA LYS A 55 -10.34 10.61 8.24
C LYS A 55 -8.98 11.30 8.19
N TYR A 56 -7.88 10.56 8.42
CA TYR A 56 -6.53 11.11 8.40
C TYR A 56 -6.06 11.47 6.99
N VAL A 57 -6.41 10.65 6.00
CA VAL A 57 -6.11 10.91 4.58
C VAL A 57 -6.82 12.19 4.13
N LEU A 58 -8.12 12.29 4.37
CA LEU A 58 -8.92 13.45 3.99
C LEU A 58 -8.52 14.71 4.79
N ALA A 59 -8.15 14.57 6.06
CA ALA A 59 -7.65 15.69 6.86
C ALA A 59 -6.31 16.21 6.30
N ALA A 60 -5.40 15.33 5.91
CA ALA A 60 -4.13 15.70 5.27
C ALA A 60 -4.38 16.43 3.94
N ALA A 61 -5.27 15.91 3.10
CA ALA A 61 -5.66 16.54 1.83
C ALA A 61 -6.22 17.96 2.02
N ARG A 62 -7.15 18.13 2.97
CA ARG A 62 -7.70 19.47 3.32
C ARG A 62 -6.62 20.41 3.89
N ASN A 63 -5.72 19.91 4.72
CA ASN A 63 -4.60 20.68 5.26
C ASN A 63 -3.66 21.19 4.16
N ILE A 64 -3.39 20.38 3.14
CA ILE A 64 -2.62 20.81 1.98
C ILE A 64 -3.39 21.89 1.21
N ALA A 65 -4.65 21.63 0.89
CA ALA A 65 -5.51 22.53 0.11
C ALA A 65 -5.72 23.88 0.77
N SER A 66 -5.89 23.91 2.12
CA SER A 66 -6.11 25.15 2.87
C SER A 66 -4.91 26.09 2.87
N ARG A 67 -3.71 25.60 2.51
CA ARG A 67 -2.45 26.33 2.61
C ARG A 67 -1.70 26.50 1.27
N MET A 68 -1.97 25.65 0.29
CA MET A 68 -1.28 25.73 -0.99
C MET A 68 -1.54 27.07 -1.69
N THR A 69 -0.48 27.63 -2.29
CA THR A 69 -0.51 28.89 -3.04
C THR A 69 -0.15 28.71 -4.52
N GLY A 70 0.26 27.51 -4.90
CA GLY A 70 0.61 27.12 -6.27
C GLY A 70 0.35 25.65 -6.49
N TYR A 71 0.61 25.15 -7.68
CA TYR A 71 0.40 23.76 -8.05
C TYR A 71 1.03 22.80 -7.07
N LYS A 72 0.28 21.79 -6.66
CA LYS A 72 0.75 20.65 -5.89
C LYS A 72 0.38 19.34 -6.59
N LEU A 73 1.32 18.39 -6.56
CA LEU A 73 1.05 16.99 -6.83
C LEU A 73 0.80 16.30 -5.48
N ILE A 74 -0.44 15.89 -5.24
CA ILE A 74 -0.86 15.22 -4.01
C ILE A 74 -0.79 13.71 -4.27
N ILE A 75 0.07 13.02 -3.54
CA ILE A 75 0.40 11.63 -3.77
C ILE A 75 -0.10 10.80 -2.58
N ASP A 76 -1.12 10.01 -2.81
CA ASP A 76 -1.61 9.07 -1.81
C ASP A 76 -0.71 7.83 -1.79
N LYS A 77 0.10 7.73 -0.72
CA LYS A 77 1.00 6.61 -0.46
C LYS A 77 0.38 5.60 0.49
N SER A 78 -0.56 6.02 1.32
CA SER A 78 -1.30 5.17 2.24
C SER A 78 -2.06 4.08 1.49
N THR A 79 -2.20 2.90 2.11
CA THR A 79 -3.06 1.83 1.57
C THR A 79 -4.52 2.20 1.82
N VAL A 80 -5.26 2.46 0.76
CA VAL A 80 -6.61 3.01 0.79
C VAL A 80 -7.56 2.25 -0.14
N PRO A 81 -8.87 2.17 0.19
CA PRO A 81 -9.89 1.57 -0.67
C PRO A 81 -10.00 2.26 -2.03
N VAL A 82 -10.48 1.52 -3.02
CA VAL A 82 -10.76 2.03 -4.37
C VAL A 82 -11.73 3.22 -4.31
N GLY A 83 -11.41 4.30 -5.03
CA GLY A 83 -12.18 5.53 -5.04
C GLY A 83 -11.72 6.56 -4.02
N THR A 84 -10.69 6.30 -3.22
CA THR A 84 -10.14 7.27 -2.27
C THR A 84 -9.52 8.46 -2.98
N GLY A 85 -8.84 8.27 -4.10
CA GLY A 85 -8.29 9.37 -4.90
C GLY A 85 -9.36 10.35 -5.38
N ASP A 86 -10.56 9.87 -5.71
CA ASP A 86 -11.70 10.73 -6.04
C ASP A 86 -12.15 11.55 -4.82
N LYS A 87 -12.21 10.93 -3.64
CA LYS A 87 -12.55 11.62 -2.37
C LYS A 87 -11.49 12.66 -1.99
N VAL A 88 -10.21 12.35 -2.18
CA VAL A 88 -9.09 13.29 -1.97
C VAL A 88 -9.23 14.48 -2.94
N ARG A 89 -9.47 14.22 -4.22
CA ARG A 89 -9.69 15.26 -5.23
C ARG A 89 -10.86 16.18 -4.87
N ALA A 90 -12.00 15.60 -4.47
CA ALA A 90 -13.15 16.36 -4.04
C ALA A 90 -12.84 17.21 -2.79
N ALA A 91 -12.19 16.64 -1.78
CA ALA A 91 -11.82 17.34 -0.56
C ALA A 91 -10.90 18.55 -0.82
N VAL A 92 -9.93 18.40 -1.74
CA VAL A 92 -9.03 19.49 -2.15
C VAL A 92 -9.80 20.57 -2.92
N ALA A 93 -10.64 20.19 -3.89
CA ALA A 93 -11.45 21.12 -4.67
C ALA A 93 -12.41 21.94 -3.79
N ASP A 94 -13.09 21.27 -2.85
CA ASP A 94 -13.99 21.93 -1.90
C ASP A 94 -13.27 22.96 -1.02
N GLU A 95 -12.07 22.62 -0.54
CA GLU A 95 -11.30 23.53 0.30
C GLU A 95 -10.77 24.73 -0.48
N LEU A 96 -10.33 24.53 -1.71
CA LEU A 96 -9.95 25.64 -2.60
C LEU A 96 -11.15 26.54 -2.92
N ALA A 97 -12.32 25.97 -3.17
CA ALA A 97 -13.54 26.72 -3.42
C ALA A 97 -13.94 27.59 -2.22
N LYS A 98 -13.84 27.07 -0.97
CA LYS A 98 -14.07 27.83 0.27
C LYS A 98 -13.14 29.05 0.39
N ARG A 99 -11.91 28.93 -0.12
CA ARG A 99 -10.91 30.01 -0.15
C ARG A 99 -11.12 30.98 -1.33
N GLY A 100 -12.08 30.72 -2.23
CA GLY A 100 -12.23 31.47 -3.47
C GLY A 100 -11.02 31.36 -4.40
N GLN A 101 -10.29 30.23 -4.35
CA GLN A 101 -9.08 30.00 -5.13
C GLN A 101 -9.30 28.97 -6.23
N SER A 102 -8.64 29.16 -7.36
CA SER A 102 -8.61 28.21 -8.48
C SER A 102 -7.17 27.81 -8.77
N ILE A 103 -6.56 27.07 -7.84
CA ILE A 103 -5.18 26.61 -7.94
C ILE A 103 -5.19 25.22 -8.59
N PRO A 104 -4.46 24.98 -9.68
CA PRO A 104 -4.36 23.66 -10.29
C PRO A 104 -3.65 22.67 -9.35
N PHE A 105 -4.08 21.43 -9.36
CA PHE A 105 -3.47 20.32 -8.62
C PHE A 105 -3.73 19.01 -9.33
N SER A 106 -2.90 18.01 -9.01
CA SER A 106 -3.10 16.62 -9.43
C SER A 106 -3.17 15.71 -8.22
N VAL A 107 -3.91 14.60 -8.34
CA VAL A 107 -3.98 13.54 -7.33
C VAL A 107 -3.51 12.26 -7.95
N VAL A 108 -2.55 11.61 -7.31
CA VAL A 108 -1.90 10.37 -7.73
C VAL A 108 -2.02 9.32 -6.63
N SER A 109 -2.35 8.09 -7.00
CA SER A 109 -2.20 6.93 -6.11
C SER A 109 -0.84 6.28 -6.36
N ASN A 110 -0.03 6.15 -5.31
CA ASN A 110 1.30 5.54 -5.39
C ASN A 110 1.52 4.60 -4.21
N PRO A 111 0.83 3.46 -4.19
CA PRO A 111 0.90 2.52 -3.08
C PRO A 111 2.31 1.97 -2.89
N GLU A 112 2.66 1.61 -1.66
CA GLU A 112 3.92 0.95 -1.31
C GLU A 112 3.77 -0.60 -1.35
N PHE A 113 4.87 -1.31 -1.59
CA PHE A 113 4.95 -2.76 -1.57
C PHE A 113 6.18 -3.23 -0.76
N LEU A 114 6.40 -2.57 0.38
CA LEU A 114 7.55 -2.81 1.23
C LEU A 114 7.31 -4.03 2.14
N LYS A 115 8.38 -4.78 2.39
CA LYS A 115 8.39 -5.86 3.37
C LYS A 115 8.97 -5.34 4.69
N GLU A 116 8.27 -5.56 5.79
CA GLU A 116 8.82 -5.29 7.13
C GLU A 116 10.14 -6.07 7.31
N GLY A 117 11.16 -5.38 7.80
CA GLY A 117 12.53 -5.94 7.93
C GLY A 117 13.41 -5.82 6.68
N ALA A 118 12.86 -5.38 5.54
CA ALA A 118 13.59 -5.12 4.30
C ALA A 118 13.12 -3.86 3.58
N ALA A 119 12.37 -2.99 4.25
CA ALA A 119 11.68 -1.86 3.63
C ALA A 119 12.63 -0.84 2.99
N VAL A 120 13.79 -0.58 3.59
CA VAL A 120 14.80 0.33 3.02
C VAL A 120 15.35 -0.25 1.72
N GLU A 121 15.66 -1.54 1.66
CA GLU A 121 16.16 -2.19 0.44
C GLU A 121 15.09 -2.22 -0.65
N ASP A 122 13.87 -2.63 -0.31
CA ASP A 122 12.74 -2.66 -1.24
C ASP A 122 12.44 -1.26 -1.82
N PHE A 123 12.56 -0.20 -1.01
CA PHE A 123 12.36 1.17 -1.48
C PHE A 123 13.48 1.63 -2.40
N MET A 124 14.73 1.31 -2.05
CA MET A 124 15.91 1.72 -2.84
C MET A 124 16.10 0.91 -4.12
N ARG A 125 15.55 -0.32 -4.15
CA ARG A 125 15.63 -1.25 -5.29
C ARG A 125 14.27 -1.91 -5.55
N PRO A 126 13.22 -1.13 -5.85
CA PRO A 126 11.89 -1.68 -6.04
C PRO A 126 11.83 -2.63 -7.23
N ASP A 127 11.02 -3.69 -7.13
CA ASP A 127 10.68 -4.55 -8.27
C ASP A 127 9.80 -3.82 -9.28
N ARG A 128 8.87 -3.01 -8.79
CA ARG A 128 7.97 -2.13 -9.55
C ARG A 128 7.53 -0.94 -8.72
N ILE A 129 7.14 0.12 -9.40
CA ILE A 129 6.57 1.33 -8.81
C ILE A 129 5.23 1.58 -9.49
N ILE A 130 4.13 1.37 -8.77
CA ILE A 130 2.77 1.58 -9.29
C ILE A 130 2.40 3.05 -9.14
N VAL A 131 1.92 3.66 -10.21
CA VAL A 131 1.50 5.05 -10.23
C VAL A 131 0.15 5.17 -10.93
N GLY A 132 -0.88 5.50 -10.16
CA GLY A 132 -2.22 5.78 -10.67
C GLY A 132 -2.40 7.27 -10.90
N THR A 133 -2.67 7.67 -12.15
CA THR A 133 -2.89 9.07 -12.54
C THR A 133 -4.25 9.25 -13.23
N ALA A 134 -4.74 10.49 -13.27
CA ALA A 134 -5.86 10.82 -14.14
C ALA A 134 -5.43 10.71 -15.61
N GLU A 135 -6.38 10.34 -16.47
CA GLU A 135 -6.14 10.28 -17.91
C GLU A 135 -5.66 11.63 -18.45
N GLY A 136 -4.57 11.63 -19.20
CA GLY A 136 -4.00 12.84 -19.82
C GLY A 136 -3.27 13.79 -18.87
N ASP A 137 -3.09 13.45 -17.60
CA ASP A 137 -2.32 14.28 -16.65
C ASP A 137 -0.81 14.11 -16.86
N GLN A 138 -0.33 14.64 -18.01
CA GLN A 138 1.08 14.56 -18.39
C GLN A 138 2.00 15.18 -17.34
N ARG A 139 1.56 16.26 -16.68
CA ARG A 139 2.36 16.93 -15.66
C ARG A 139 2.61 16.03 -14.45
N ALA A 140 1.61 15.29 -13.98
CA ALA A 140 1.78 14.32 -12.89
C ALA A 140 2.71 13.19 -13.33
N ILE A 141 2.55 12.67 -14.55
CA ILE A 141 3.39 11.61 -15.12
C ILE A 141 4.86 12.06 -15.15
N ASP A 142 5.15 13.24 -15.68
CA ASP A 142 6.52 13.77 -15.80
C ASP A 142 7.17 13.95 -14.41
N LEU A 143 6.43 14.51 -13.44
CA LEU A 143 6.92 14.69 -12.08
C LEU A 143 7.19 13.35 -11.37
N MET A 144 6.35 12.33 -11.60
CA MET A 144 6.59 11.00 -11.03
C MET A 144 7.79 10.32 -11.70
N HIS A 145 8.01 10.49 -13.00
CA HIS A 145 9.22 10.04 -13.67
C HIS A 145 10.47 10.71 -13.09
N GLU A 146 10.46 12.04 -12.93
CA GLU A 146 11.58 12.79 -12.34
C GLU A 146 11.88 12.33 -10.91
N LEU A 147 10.84 12.17 -10.09
CA LEU A 147 10.97 11.72 -8.69
C LEU A 147 11.61 10.34 -8.58
N TYR A 148 11.18 9.39 -9.41
CA TYR A 148 11.62 8.01 -9.31
C TYR A 148 12.82 7.66 -10.23
N ALA A 149 13.30 8.59 -11.03
CA ALA A 149 14.47 8.38 -11.90
C ALA A 149 15.70 7.79 -11.17
N PRO A 150 16.06 8.23 -9.95
CA PRO A 150 17.21 7.68 -9.23
C PRO A 150 17.06 6.20 -8.84
N PHE A 151 15.84 5.68 -8.78
CA PHE A 151 15.52 4.31 -8.37
C PHE A 151 15.43 3.33 -9.55
N GLN A 152 15.61 3.81 -10.78
CA GLN A 152 15.46 3.07 -12.03
C GLN A 152 16.81 2.88 -12.73
N ARG A 153 17.70 2.08 -12.15
CA ARG A 153 19.09 1.99 -12.64
C ARG A 153 19.26 1.16 -13.92
N SER A 154 18.44 0.14 -14.15
CA SER A 154 18.66 -0.84 -15.22
C SER A 154 17.52 -0.92 -16.24
N HIS A 155 16.30 -0.61 -15.84
CA HIS A 155 15.10 -0.59 -16.68
C HIS A 155 14.00 0.23 -16.02
N ASP A 156 13.03 0.65 -16.80
CA ASP A 156 11.88 1.36 -16.29
C ASP A 156 11.04 0.42 -15.40
N LYS A 157 10.80 0.84 -14.16
CA LYS A 157 10.02 0.12 -13.15
C LYS A 157 8.68 0.79 -12.86
N LEU A 158 8.44 1.95 -13.45
CA LEU A 158 7.17 2.66 -13.32
C LEU A 158 6.09 1.94 -14.15
N VAL A 159 5.01 1.64 -13.49
CA VAL A 159 3.81 1.07 -14.13
C VAL A 159 2.68 2.08 -13.93
N PHE A 160 2.37 2.81 -14.99
CA PHE A 160 1.28 3.78 -14.97
C PHE A 160 -0.05 3.12 -15.27
N MET A 161 -1.07 3.54 -14.54
CA MET A 161 -2.46 3.12 -14.72
C MET A 161 -3.40 4.22 -14.23
N ASP A 162 -4.71 4.01 -14.30
CA ASP A 162 -5.67 4.90 -13.66
C ASP A 162 -5.62 4.78 -12.12
N VAL A 163 -6.13 5.79 -11.41
CA VAL A 163 -6.05 5.90 -9.96
C VAL A 163 -6.71 4.70 -9.26
N ARG A 164 -7.91 4.30 -9.72
CA ARG A 164 -8.66 3.20 -9.09
C ARG A 164 -7.97 1.85 -9.28
N SER A 165 -7.38 1.61 -10.45
CA SER A 165 -6.58 0.42 -10.72
C SER A 165 -5.35 0.35 -9.82
N ALA A 166 -4.66 1.47 -9.57
CA ALA A 166 -3.52 1.52 -8.67
C ALA A 166 -3.91 1.22 -7.20
N GLU A 167 -5.03 1.78 -6.74
CA GLU A 167 -5.59 1.49 -5.43
C GLU A 167 -5.94 0.00 -5.28
N LEU A 168 -6.63 -0.57 -6.27
CA LEU A 168 -6.99 -1.99 -6.27
C LEU A 168 -5.76 -2.90 -6.32
N THR A 169 -4.72 -2.52 -7.07
CA THR A 169 -3.50 -3.32 -7.23
C THR A 169 -2.82 -3.62 -5.89
N LYS A 170 -2.81 -2.67 -4.96
CA LYS A 170 -2.24 -2.89 -3.62
C LYS A 170 -3.00 -3.96 -2.85
N TYR A 171 -4.32 -3.84 -2.78
CA TYR A 171 -5.17 -4.83 -2.10
C TYR A 171 -5.10 -6.20 -2.76
N ALA A 172 -5.15 -6.26 -4.09
CA ALA A 172 -5.07 -7.49 -4.86
C ALA A 172 -3.73 -8.22 -4.62
N ALA A 173 -2.61 -7.47 -4.57
CA ALA A 173 -1.30 -8.05 -4.28
C ALA A 173 -1.26 -8.68 -2.87
N ASN A 174 -1.69 -7.95 -1.84
CA ASN A 174 -1.70 -8.46 -0.47
C ASN A 174 -2.69 -9.63 -0.30
N ALA A 175 -3.85 -9.58 -0.93
CA ALA A 175 -4.83 -10.66 -0.92
C ALA A 175 -4.29 -11.93 -1.62
N MET A 176 -3.56 -11.79 -2.73
CA MET A 176 -2.91 -12.93 -3.39
C MET A 176 -1.85 -13.58 -2.50
N LEU A 177 -1.03 -12.79 -1.80
CA LEU A 177 -0.03 -13.32 -0.88
C LEU A 177 -0.69 -14.04 0.32
N ALA A 178 -1.74 -13.47 0.88
CA ALA A 178 -2.54 -14.11 1.95
C ALA A 178 -3.17 -15.42 1.47
N THR A 179 -3.69 -15.45 0.23
CA THR A 179 -4.25 -16.66 -0.38
C THR A 179 -3.22 -17.78 -0.47
N ARG A 180 -1.99 -17.46 -0.91
CA ARG A 180 -0.91 -18.45 -1.01
C ARG A 180 -0.56 -19.05 0.35
N ILE A 181 -0.50 -18.23 1.40
CA ILE A 181 -0.23 -18.68 2.77
C ILE A 181 -1.36 -19.61 3.26
N SER A 182 -2.62 -19.19 3.15
CA SER A 182 -3.77 -20.01 3.57
C SER A 182 -3.87 -21.32 2.79
N PHE A 183 -3.64 -21.29 1.49
CA PHE A 183 -3.61 -22.49 0.64
C PHE A 183 -2.55 -23.49 1.12
N MET A 184 -1.32 -23.03 1.41
CA MET A 184 -0.25 -23.90 1.90
C MET A 184 -0.54 -24.45 3.29
N ASN A 185 -1.20 -23.67 4.15
CA ASN A 185 -1.60 -24.14 5.47
C ASN A 185 -2.67 -25.25 5.40
N GLU A 186 -3.69 -25.12 4.54
CA GLU A 186 -4.66 -26.20 4.32
C GLU A 186 -3.98 -27.46 3.77
N LEU A 187 -3.05 -27.31 2.81
CA LEU A 187 -2.31 -28.46 2.28
C LEU A 187 -1.39 -29.09 3.34
N ALA A 188 -0.84 -28.32 4.26
CA ALA A 188 -0.02 -28.86 5.35
C ALA A 188 -0.86 -29.77 6.27
N LEU A 189 -2.06 -29.33 6.65
CA LEU A 189 -2.98 -30.15 7.45
C LEU A 189 -3.44 -31.42 6.70
N LEU A 190 -3.65 -31.34 5.41
CA LEU A 190 -3.96 -32.49 4.57
C LEU A 190 -2.77 -33.46 4.45
N ALA A 191 -1.57 -32.92 4.21
CA ALA A 191 -0.33 -33.68 4.11
C ALA A 191 -0.06 -34.50 5.39
N GLU A 192 -0.23 -33.87 6.56
CA GLU A 192 -0.13 -34.56 7.86
C GLU A 192 -1.07 -35.78 7.96
N LYS A 193 -2.31 -35.64 7.54
CA LYS A 193 -3.32 -36.74 7.56
C LYS A 193 -3.00 -37.84 6.56
N LEU A 194 -2.36 -37.52 5.46
CA LEU A 194 -2.03 -38.46 4.39
C LEU A 194 -0.61 -39.05 4.49
N GLY A 195 0.20 -38.61 5.47
CA GLY A 195 1.59 -39.02 5.64
C GLY A 195 2.52 -38.45 4.56
N ALA A 196 2.18 -37.30 3.96
CA ALA A 196 3.02 -36.61 3.00
C ALA A 196 3.84 -35.49 3.69
N ASP A 197 4.99 -35.14 3.11
CA ASP A 197 5.82 -34.05 3.58
C ASP A 197 5.47 -32.76 2.85
N ILE A 198 4.96 -31.76 3.58
CA ILE A 198 4.57 -30.46 3.01
C ILE A 198 5.74 -29.69 2.40
N GLU A 199 6.98 -29.88 2.90
CA GLU A 199 8.16 -29.26 2.32
C GLU A 199 8.53 -29.86 0.97
N ASP A 200 8.33 -31.16 0.80
CA ASP A 200 8.51 -31.81 -0.51
C ASP A 200 7.43 -31.34 -1.51
N VAL A 201 6.18 -31.21 -1.05
CA VAL A 201 5.10 -30.64 -1.86
C VAL A 201 5.43 -29.18 -2.24
N ARG A 202 5.86 -28.36 -1.29
CA ARG A 202 6.28 -26.98 -1.53
C ARG A 202 7.40 -26.89 -2.57
N ARG A 203 8.43 -27.72 -2.46
CA ARG A 203 9.53 -27.78 -3.42
C ARG A 203 9.06 -28.22 -4.80
N GLY A 204 8.18 -29.20 -4.84
CA GLY A 204 7.60 -29.69 -6.08
C GLY A 204 6.82 -28.61 -6.83
N ILE A 205 5.82 -28.00 -6.19
CA ILE A 205 4.98 -26.98 -6.85
C ILE A 205 5.75 -25.66 -7.08
N GLY A 206 6.63 -25.27 -6.15
CA GLY A 206 7.42 -24.05 -6.26
C GLY A 206 8.46 -24.05 -7.38
N SER A 207 8.87 -25.23 -7.86
CA SER A 207 9.78 -25.39 -9.00
C SER A 207 9.14 -25.01 -10.34
N ASP A 208 7.81 -24.95 -10.42
CA ASP A 208 7.11 -24.43 -11.59
C ASP A 208 7.24 -22.89 -11.61
N PRO A 209 7.86 -22.28 -12.64
CA PRO A 209 8.06 -20.84 -12.73
C PRO A 209 6.75 -20.04 -12.76
N ARG A 210 5.62 -20.65 -13.11
CA ARG A 210 4.29 -20.02 -13.06
C ARG A 210 3.79 -19.86 -11.62
N ILE A 211 4.31 -20.65 -10.68
CA ILE A 211 3.97 -20.61 -9.25
C ILE A 211 5.06 -19.89 -8.48
N GLY A 212 6.32 -20.37 -8.56
CA GLY A 212 7.47 -19.86 -7.82
C GLY A 212 7.39 -20.15 -6.31
N TYR A 213 8.51 -19.97 -5.60
CA TYR A 213 8.63 -20.35 -4.18
C TYR A 213 8.11 -19.34 -3.18
N GLN A 214 7.90 -18.10 -3.60
CA GLN A 214 7.58 -17.00 -2.70
C GLN A 214 6.20 -17.19 -2.05
N PHE A 215 6.11 -17.00 -0.73
CA PHE A 215 4.89 -17.13 0.06
C PHE A 215 4.23 -18.52 0.03
N LEU A 216 5.00 -19.58 -0.21
CA LEU A 216 4.54 -20.98 -0.16
C LEU A 216 4.99 -21.69 1.13
N TYR A 217 5.18 -20.98 2.23
CA TYR A 217 5.58 -21.57 3.50
C TYR A 217 4.36 -21.82 4.38
N ALA A 218 4.19 -23.06 4.83
CA ALA A 218 3.22 -23.39 5.85
C ALA A 218 3.69 -22.89 7.22
N GLY A 219 2.74 -22.48 8.06
CA GLY A 219 3.02 -21.96 9.39
C GLY A 219 1.74 -21.70 10.19
N CYS A 220 1.80 -20.83 11.17
CA CYS A 220 0.69 -20.52 12.08
C CYS A 220 -0.43 -19.63 11.48
N GLY A 221 -0.39 -19.39 10.20
CA GLY A 221 -1.28 -18.44 9.51
C GLY A 221 -0.61 -17.08 9.28
N TYR A 222 -1.27 -16.25 8.49
CA TYR A 222 -0.82 -14.87 8.31
C TYR A 222 -1.38 -13.97 9.41
N GLY A 223 -0.59 -12.94 9.74
CA GLY A 223 -0.91 -11.91 10.72
C GLY A 223 -0.25 -10.59 10.32
N GLY A 224 0.17 -9.82 11.30
CA GLY A 224 0.78 -8.51 11.12
C GLY A 224 -0.25 -7.40 10.88
N SER A 225 0.25 -6.21 10.59
CA SER A 225 -0.57 -5.00 10.44
C SER A 225 -1.26 -4.87 9.08
N CYS A 226 -0.79 -5.60 8.05
CA CYS A 226 -1.23 -5.40 6.67
C CYS A 226 -2.22 -6.46 6.19
N PHE A 227 -1.82 -7.75 6.13
CA PHE A 227 -2.64 -8.78 5.50
C PHE A 227 -4.05 -8.90 6.07
N PRO A 228 -4.26 -9.03 7.41
CA PRO A 228 -5.62 -9.16 7.92
C PRO A 228 -6.49 -7.95 7.63
N LYS A 229 -5.91 -6.75 7.75
CA LYS A 229 -6.61 -5.49 7.48
C LYS A 229 -6.98 -5.38 5.99
N ASP A 230 -6.04 -5.65 5.10
CA ASP A 230 -6.23 -5.43 3.66
C ASP A 230 -7.17 -6.47 3.03
N VAL A 231 -7.10 -7.74 3.46
CA VAL A 231 -8.05 -8.78 3.01
C VAL A 231 -9.47 -8.44 3.44
N LYS A 232 -9.68 -8.04 4.70
CA LYS A 232 -10.99 -7.63 5.21
C LYS A 232 -11.52 -6.38 4.50
N ALA A 233 -10.68 -5.37 4.30
CA ALA A 233 -11.06 -4.15 3.58
C ALA A 233 -11.44 -4.45 2.12
N LEU A 234 -10.75 -5.38 1.45
CA LEU A 234 -11.11 -5.77 0.10
C LEU A 234 -12.42 -6.55 0.05
N ILE A 235 -12.67 -7.45 1.02
CA ILE A 235 -13.97 -8.15 1.14
C ILE A 235 -15.08 -7.12 1.37
N HIS A 236 -14.89 -6.17 2.29
CA HIS A 236 -15.86 -5.09 2.54
C HIS A 236 -16.13 -4.28 1.26
N THR A 237 -15.11 -3.85 0.56
CA THR A 237 -15.24 -3.13 -0.72
C THR A 237 -16.02 -3.96 -1.74
N GLY A 238 -15.76 -5.27 -1.85
CA GLY A 238 -16.51 -6.15 -2.73
C GLY A 238 -18.00 -6.17 -2.40
N THR A 239 -18.32 -6.35 -1.12
CA THR A 239 -19.71 -6.47 -0.66
C THR A 239 -20.48 -5.16 -0.77
N TYR A 240 -19.91 -4.03 -0.32
CA TYR A 240 -20.66 -2.76 -0.19
C TYR A 240 -20.52 -1.85 -1.40
N ASP A 241 -19.32 -1.71 -1.97
CA ASP A 241 -19.09 -0.84 -3.12
C ASP A 241 -19.29 -1.59 -4.44
N GLY A 242 -18.80 -2.83 -4.51
CA GLY A 242 -18.90 -3.71 -5.69
C GLY A 242 -20.20 -4.49 -5.80
N GLN A 243 -21.01 -4.57 -4.74
CA GLN A 243 -22.24 -5.37 -4.64
C GLN A 243 -22.04 -6.83 -5.05
N MET A 244 -20.89 -7.39 -4.68
CA MET A 244 -20.51 -8.78 -4.98
C MET A 244 -19.76 -9.45 -3.85
N ASP A 245 -19.96 -10.75 -3.68
CA ASP A 245 -19.21 -11.54 -2.72
C ASP A 245 -17.87 -11.99 -3.29
N LEU A 246 -16.80 -11.77 -2.52
CA LEU A 246 -15.46 -12.25 -2.84
C LEU A 246 -15.23 -13.63 -2.21
N HIS A 247 -15.86 -14.66 -2.75
CA HIS A 247 -15.89 -16.02 -2.18
C HIS A 247 -14.49 -16.60 -1.90
N VAL A 248 -13.52 -16.36 -2.77
CA VAL A 248 -12.14 -16.83 -2.57
C VAL A 248 -11.54 -16.19 -1.32
N LEU A 249 -11.66 -14.88 -1.17
CA LEU A 249 -11.07 -14.17 -0.03
C LEU A 249 -11.80 -14.49 1.28
N GLN A 250 -13.12 -14.68 1.24
CA GLN A 250 -13.88 -15.16 2.39
C GLN A 250 -13.41 -16.57 2.82
N ALA A 251 -13.08 -17.45 1.87
CA ALA A 251 -12.51 -18.75 2.16
C ALA A 251 -11.09 -18.63 2.75
N VAL A 252 -10.26 -17.73 2.24
CA VAL A 252 -8.90 -17.45 2.73
C VAL A 252 -8.93 -16.99 4.20
N GLU A 253 -9.83 -16.08 4.56
CA GLU A 253 -9.99 -15.64 5.96
C GLU A 253 -10.41 -16.81 6.85
N ARG A 254 -11.42 -17.60 6.45
CA ARG A 254 -11.83 -18.79 7.23
C ARG A 254 -10.70 -19.80 7.41
N ALA A 255 -9.92 -20.07 6.35
CA ALA A 255 -8.77 -20.97 6.43
C ALA A 255 -7.68 -20.43 7.38
N ASN A 256 -7.42 -19.13 7.33
CA ASN A 256 -6.46 -18.49 8.23
C ASN A 256 -6.91 -18.50 9.70
N ASP A 257 -8.18 -18.24 9.96
CA ASP A 257 -8.73 -18.30 11.31
C ASP A 257 -8.70 -19.72 11.87
N HIS A 258 -9.01 -20.72 11.05
CA HIS A 258 -8.88 -22.13 11.42
C HIS A 258 -7.41 -22.48 11.75
N GLN A 259 -6.47 -22.06 10.91
CA GLN A 259 -5.04 -22.35 11.13
C GLN A 259 -4.52 -21.79 12.45
N LYS A 260 -4.93 -20.59 12.83
CA LYS A 260 -4.56 -19.98 14.12
C LYS A 260 -5.05 -20.82 15.32
N GLN A 261 -6.19 -21.49 15.18
CA GLN A 261 -6.75 -22.33 16.25
C GLN A 261 -6.02 -23.66 16.40
N VAL A 262 -5.45 -24.21 15.32
CA VAL A 262 -4.69 -25.48 15.34
C VAL A 262 -3.53 -25.46 16.37
N LEU A 263 -2.97 -24.29 16.68
CA LEU A 263 -1.89 -24.17 17.65
C LEU A 263 -2.37 -24.11 19.11
N VAL A 264 -3.66 -24.00 19.34
CA VAL A 264 -4.25 -23.82 20.68
C VAL A 264 -4.95 -25.09 21.15
N THR A 265 -5.23 -26.03 20.25
CA THR A 265 -5.85 -27.33 20.51
C THR A 265 -4.82 -28.43 20.56
#